data_1c075105c79fd81d61f72f9af1a36c25
#
_entry.id   1c075105c79fd81d61f72f9af1a36c25
#
_cell.length_a   1.000
_cell.length_b   1.000
_cell.length_c   1.000
_cell.angle_alpha   90.00
_cell.angle_beta   90.00
_cell.angle_gamma   90.00
#
_symmetry.space_group_name_H-M   'P 1'
#
loop_
_entity.id
_entity.type
_entity.pdbx_description
1 polymer ?
#
loop_
_entity_poly.entity_id
_entity_poly.type
_entity_poly.pdbx_seq_one_letter_code
_entity_poly.pdbx_strand_id
1 'polypeptide(L)'
;MKQLLDSATMQTAAYNLTPGVALTANQINQLTHSMVWYEPILVNGHKVLAPKLYLANVDESNLAQIASVSGNTVRVEAGDITNSGSIHADNNLSLISQNEINNVAGELLAGIDTTLIAKNDIRNISGSIAGDNVSLTSESGNIINQTFVQQQSVRKDGTVTTNSHASDIVTTQTEVGDMASIQASGNLTLNAGKSINNTAAELKAGENASLNAGENIVIAAGELRTYDSFDGAYKQSADLETSTLASHVSAGGNLTLNANNDIDVQASSLVAGDTLALAAGNDITLAATQNRNETSLSRYGKVDIAKDLTHQGAALSGNKEVDPIGWTHKLIF
;
A
#
# COMPACT_ATOMS: atom_id res chain seq x y z
N MET A 1 -3.01 6.65 -31.21
CA MET A 1 -4.04 7.25 -32.11
C MET A 1 -4.67 6.20 -33.03
N LYS A 2 -3.92 5.48 -33.88
CA LYS A 2 -4.47 4.49 -34.81
C LYS A 2 -5.32 3.41 -34.10
N GLN A 3 -4.83 2.81 -33.03
CA GLN A 3 -5.56 1.79 -32.25
C GLN A 3 -6.90 2.30 -31.70
N LEU A 4 -6.95 3.55 -31.21
CA LEU A 4 -8.18 4.15 -30.68
C LEU A 4 -9.24 4.42 -31.78
N LEU A 5 -8.80 4.72 -32.99
CA LEU A 5 -9.68 4.88 -34.14
C LEU A 5 -10.16 3.53 -34.69
N ASP A 6 -9.29 2.52 -34.72
CA ASP A 6 -9.64 1.15 -35.07
C ASP A 6 -10.66 0.57 -34.09
N SER A 7 -10.49 0.83 -32.79
CA SER A 7 -11.46 0.47 -31.74
C SER A 7 -12.82 1.14 -31.96
N ALA A 8 -12.84 2.43 -32.32
CA ALA A 8 -14.10 3.14 -32.63
C ALA A 8 -14.85 2.47 -33.80
N THR A 9 -14.15 2.05 -34.85
CA THR A 9 -14.75 1.37 -35.99
C THR A 9 -15.38 0.03 -35.60
N MET A 10 -14.68 -0.78 -34.79
CA MET A 10 -15.20 -2.06 -34.31
C MET A 10 -16.42 -1.89 -33.41
N GLN A 11 -16.40 -0.93 -32.51
CA GLN A 11 -17.47 -0.72 -31.52
C GLN A 11 -18.71 -0.03 -32.16
N THR A 12 -18.53 0.74 -33.25
CA THR A 12 -19.65 1.35 -34.01
C THR A 12 -20.64 0.29 -34.49
N ALA A 13 -20.14 -0.81 -35.03
CA ALA A 13 -20.99 -1.91 -35.51
C ALA A 13 -21.60 -2.71 -34.32
N ALA A 14 -20.86 -2.90 -33.23
CA ALA A 14 -21.31 -3.71 -32.08
C ALA A 14 -22.41 -3.01 -31.25
N TYR A 15 -22.36 -1.69 -31.14
CA TYR A 15 -23.26 -0.91 -30.25
C TYR A 15 -24.16 0.08 -31.00
N ASN A 16 -24.25 -0.03 -32.32
CA ASN A 16 -25.06 0.86 -33.18
C ASN A 16 -24.77 2.35 -32.90
N LEU A 17 -23.50 2.72 -32.85
CA LEU A 17 -23.11 4.10 -32.59
C LEU A 17 -23.30 4.94 -33.85
N THR A 18 -23.82 6.14 -33.70
CA THR A 18 -24.04 7.07 -34.82
C THR A 18 -22.94 8.14 -34.78
N PRO A 19 -22.10 8.23 -35.86
CA PRO A 19 -21.06 9.26 -35.91
C PRO A 19 -21.63 10.68 -35.79
N GLY A 20 -21.00 11.51 -34.99
CA GLY A 20 -21.43 12.88 -34.73
C GLY A 20 -22.52 12.99 -33.68
N VAL A 21 -22.84 11.92 -32.95
CA VAL A 21 -23.73 11.91 -31.78
C VAL A 21 -22.93 11.51 -30.53
N ALA A 22 -23.09 12.24 -29.44
CA ALA A 22 -22.44 11.91 -28.18
C ALA A 22 -22.96 10.56 -27.64
N LEU A 23 -22.06 9.77 -27.06
CA LEU A 23 -22.44 8.50 -26.42
C LEU A 23 -23.27 8.73 -25.17
N THR A 24 -24.29 7.92 -25.00
CA THR A 24 -25.06 7.87 -23.75
C THR A 24 -24.27 7.17 -22.64
N ALA A 25 -24.64 7.42 -21.37
CA ALA A 25 -24.00 6.78 -20.23
C ALA A 25 -24.03 5.22 -20.34
N ASN A 26 -25.13 4.65 -20.81
CA ASN A 26 -25.26 3.21 -21.01
C ASN A 26 -24.30 2.68 -22.11
N GLN A 27 -24.13 3.43 -23.19
CA GLN A 27 -23.17 3.06 -24.25
C GLN A 27 -21.74 3.16 -23.75
N ILE A 28 -21.41 4.19 -22.94
CA ILE A 28 -20.08 4.35 -22.32
C ILE A 28 -19.77 3.16 -21.42
N ASN A 29 -20.71 2.75 -20.56
CA ASN A 29 -20.55 1.61 -19.65
C ASN A 29 -20.42 0.24 -20.36
N GLN A 30 -20.86 0.14 -21.62
CA GLN A 30 -20.76 -1.08 -22.43
C GLN A 30 -19.50 -1.15 -23.29
N LEU A 31 -18.69 -0.09 -23.33
CA LEU A 31 -17.46 -0.08 -24.13
C LEU A 31 -16.48 -1.16 -23.64
N THR A 32 -16.03 -2.00 -24.55
CA THR A 32 -15.03 -3.04 -24.27
C THR A 32 -13.59 -2.56 -24.52
N HIS A 33 -13.41 -1.47 -25.28
CA HIS A 33 -12.11 -0.87 -25.59
C HIS A 33 -12.23 0.65 -25.60
N SER A 34 -11.23 1.33 -25.10
CA SER A 34 -11.14 2.79 -25.18
C SER A 34 -11.07 3.23 -26.64
N MET A 35 -11.74 4.32 -26.99
CA MET A 35 -11.81 4.80 -28.36
C MET A 35 -11.86 6.33 -28.43
N VAL A 36 -11.49 6.87 -29.60
CA VAL A 36 -11.73 8.27 -29.94
C VAL A 36 -13.01 8.35 -30.77
N TRP A 37 -13.97 9.15 -30.33
CA TRP A 37 -15.23 9.39 -30.97
C TRP A 37 -15.37 10.86 -31.34
N TYR A 38 -16.04 11.16 -32.48
CA TYR A 38 -16.23 12.54 -32.93
C TYR A 38 -17.60 13.06 -32.51
N GLU A 39 -17.62 14.11 -31.72
CA GLU A 39 -18.85 14.76 -31.24
C GLU A 39 -18.95 16.19 -31.71
N PRO A 40 -20.18 16.71 -31.90
CA PRO A 40 -20.39 18.08 -32.27
C PRO A 40 -20.12 18.99 -31.07
N ILE A 41 -19.19 19.93 -31.22
CA ILE A 41 -18.95 21.04 -30.31
C ILE A 41 -19.29 22.38 -31.00
N LEU A 42 -19.60 23.39 -30.21
CA LEU A 42 -19.84 24.75 -30.71
C LEU A 42 -18.54 25.54 -30.65
N VAL A 43 -18.04 25.95 -31.83
CA VAL A 43 -16.90 26.86 -31.95
C VAL A 43 -17.37 28.09 -32.68
N ASN A 44 -17.33 29.24 -32.04
CA ASN A 44 -17.82 30.52 -32.57
C ASN A 44 -19.23 30.46 -33.17
N GLY A 45 -20.14 29.71 -32.52
CA GLY A 45 -21.53 29.54 -32.96
C GLY A 45 -21.74 28.50 -34.07
N HIS A 46 -20.70 27.89 -34.61
CA HIS A 46 -20.78 26.82 -35.62
C HIS A 46 -20.57 25.45 -34.98
N LYS A 47 -21.37 24.44 -35.35
CA LYS A 47 -21.17 23.06 -34.97
C LYS A 47 -20.02 22.46 -35.75
N VAL A 48 -18.96 22.03 -35.09
CA VAL A 48 -17.83 21.31 -35.64
C VAL A 48 -17.66 19.97 -34.96
N LEU A 49 -17.22 18.94 -35.65
CA LEU A 49 -16.92 17.65 -35.07
C LEU A 49 -15.52 17.69 -34.44
N ALA A 50 -15.45 17.44 -33.13
CA ALA A 50 -14.19 17.36 -32.40
C ALA A 50 -13.97 15.94 -31.85
N PRO A 51 -12.73 15.48 -31.84
CA PRO A 51 -12.40 14.19 -31.27
C PRO A 51 -12.52 14.23 -29.73
N LYS A 52 -13.20 13.26 -29.15
CA LYS A 52 -13.33 13.04 -27.72
C LYS A 52 -12.90 11.62 -27.38
N LEU A 53 -12.08 11.47 -26.35
CA LEU A 53 -11.63 10.18 -25.86
C LEU A 53 -12.69 9.59 -24.91
N TYR A 54 -13.13 8.37 -25.20
CA TYR A 54 -13.94 7.54 -24.34
C TYR A 54 -13.12 6.37 -23.84
N LEU A 55 -13.08 6.19 -22.52
CA LEU A 55 -12.36 5.11 -21.88
C LEU A 55 -13.31 3.95 -21.60
N ALA A 56 -12.92 2.73 -21.97
CA ALA A 56 -13.67 1.52 -21.66
C ALA A 56 -13.15 0.89 -20.38
N ASN A 57 -14.05 0.28 -19.62
CA ASN A 57 -13.71 -0.42 -18.37
C ASN A 57 -12.79 0.41 -17.49
N VAL A 58 -13.19 1.65 -17.26
CA VAL A 58 -12.50 2.53 -16.34
C VAL A 58 -12.84 2.09 -14.94
N ASP A 59 -12.10 1.13 -14.47
CA ASP A 59 -11.96 0.80 -13.08
C ASP A 59 -11.25 1.97 -12.39
N GLU A 60 -11.64 2.35 -11.21
CA GLU A 60 -11.00 3.46 -10.46
C GLU A 60 -9.49 3.23 -10.34
N SER A 61 -9.04 1.96 -10.23
CA SER A 61 -7.64 1.57 -10.25
C SER A 61 -6.92 1.88 -11.58
N ASN A 62 -7.62 1.79 -12.72
CA ASN A 62 -7.05 2.10 -14.03
C ASN A 62 -6.98 3.61 -14.30
N LEU A 63 -7.90 4.39 -13.75
CA LEU A 63 -7.84 5.85 -13.80
C LEU A 63 -6.65 6.39 -13.00
N ALA A 64 -6.37 5.79 -11.86
CA ALA A 64 -5.26 6.15 -11.00
C ALA A 64 -3.90 6.03 -11.71
N GLN A 65 -3.70 4.99 -12.52
CA GLN A 65 -2.47 4.77 -13.29
C GLN A 65 -2.28 5.73 -14.48
N ILE A 66 -3.30 6.49 -14.87
CA ILE A 66 -3.25 7.41 -16.01
C ILE A 66 -3.02 8.86 -15.55
N ALA A 67 -3.39 9.19 -14.32
CA ALA A 67 -3.19 10.53 -13.77
C ALA A 67 -1.70 10.77 -13.48
N SER A 68 -1.11 11.77 -14.11
CA SER A 68 0.29 12.12 -13.86
C SER A 68 0.52 13.62 -13.82
N VAL A 69 1.40 14.02 -12.90
CA VAL A 69 1.98 15.37 -12.83
C VAL A 69 3.48 15.23 -12.97
N SER A 70 4.09 15.95 -13.91
CA SER A 70 5.54 15.90 -14.07
C SER A 70 6.14 17.28 -14.36
N GLY A 71 7.39 17.46 -13.94
CA GLY A 71 8.14 18.69 -14.16
C GLY A 71 9.52 18.65 -13.54
N ASN A 72 10.35 19.63 -13.85
CA ASN A 72 11.69 19.73 -13.26
C ASN A 72 11.62 19.88 -11.73
N THR A 73 10.75 20.76 -11.25
CA THR A 73 10.38 20.91 -9.84
C THR A 73 8.87 20.92 -9.74
N VAL A 74 8.31 20.07 -8.89
CA VAL A 74 6.88 19.98 -8.63
C VAL A 74 6.61 20.46 -7.20
N ARG A 75 5.77 21.49 -7.06
CA ARG A 75 5.30 21.99 -5.77
C ARG A 75 3.78 22.05 -5.76
N VAL A 76 3.17 21.38 -4.78
CA VAL A 76 1.72 21.38 -4.57
C VAL A 76 1.43 21.83 -3.15
N GLU A 77 0.53 22.82 -3.00
CA GLU A 77 -0.01 23.26 -1.71
C GLU A 77 -1.54 23.16 -1.76
N ALA A 78 -2.15 22.46 -0.81
CA ALA A 78 -3.59 22.25 -0.80
C ALA A 78 -4.12 22.01 0.63
N GLY A 79 -5.46 21.97 0.78
CA GLY A 79 -6.12 21.55 2.02
C GLY A 79 -5.82 20.07 2.27
N ASP A 80 -6.19 19.23 1.32
CA ASP A 80 -5.87 17.79 1.27
C ASP A 80 -5.15 17.47 -0.03
N ILE A 81 -4.23 16.51 0.00
CA ILE A 81 -3.55 15.98 -1.18
C ILE A 81 -3.80 14.48 -1.23
N THR A 82 -4.46 14.01 -2.29
CA THR A 82 -4.63 12.58 -2.56
C THR A 82 -4.01 12.26 -3.92
N ASN A 83 -3.09 11.31 -3.94
CA ASN A 83 -2.47 10.79 -5.14
C ASN A 83 -2.76 9.29 -5.27
N SER A 84 -3.25 8.90 -6.44
CA SER A 84 -3.39 7.50 -6.85
C SER A 84 -2.82 7.26 -8.25
N GLY A 85 -2.06 8.24 -8.77
CA GLY A 85 -1.35 8.21 -10.03
C GLY A 85 0.15 8.41 -9.84
N SER A 86 0.82 9.12 -10.74
CA SER A 86 2.25 9.42 -10.62
C SER A 86 2.49 10.93 -10.53
N ILE A 87 3.27 11.34 -9.54
CA ILE A 87 3.83 12.69 -9.44
C ILE A 87 5.35 12.55 -9.52
N HIS A 88 5.93 13.10 -10.60
CA HIS A 88 7.35 12.98 -10.88
C HIS A 88 8.00 14.36 -10.98
N ALA A 89 9.09 14.58 -10.26
CA ALA A 89 9.95 15.73 -10.41
C ALA A 89 11.36 15.29 -10.83
N ASP A 90 11.94 15.90 -11.87
CA ASP A 90 13.32 15.61 -12.27
C ASP A 90 14.31 15.97 -11.15
N ASN A 91 14.03 17.02 -10.39
CA ASN A 91 14.83 17.48 -9.25
C ASN A 91 14.05 17.34 -7.94
N ASN A 92 13.17 18.29 -7.61
CA ASN A 92 12.57 18.38 -6.28
C ASN A 92 11.05 18.26 -6.33
N LEU A 93 10.50 17.41 -5.49
CA LEU A 93 9.08 17.27 -5.23
C LEU A 93 8.76 17.81 -3.83
N SER A 94 7.82 18.75 -3.76
CA SER A 94 7.35 19.34 -2.50
C SER A 94 5.83 19.32 -2.44
N LEU A 95 5.26 18.51 -1.54
CA LEU A 95 3.83 18.48 -1.27
C LEU A 95 3.58 19.03 0.14
N ILE A 96 2.74 20.07 0.24
CA ILE A 96 2.38 20.72 1.51
C ILE A 96 0.87 20.69 1.66
N SER A 97 0.39 20.03 2.70
CA SER A 97 -1.04 19.91 3.00
C SER A 97 -1.38 20.60 4.32
N GLN A 98 -2.48 21.37 4.31
CA GLN A 98 -3.05 21.93 5.54
C GLN A 98 -3.80 20.90 6.38
N ASN A 99 -4.01 19.68 5.87
CA ASN A 99 -4.67 18.57 6.54
C ASN A 99 -3.89 17.27 6.31
N GLU A 100 -4.18 16.48 5.30
CA GLU A 100 -3.61 15.15 5.08
C GLU A 100 -2.95 15.01 3.71
N ILE A 101 -1.93 14.13 3.62
CA ILE A 101 -1.38 13.63 2.35
C ILE A 101 -1.66 12.13 2.28
N ASN A 102 -2.40 11.71 1.27
CA ASN A 102 -2.75 10.32 1.02
C ASN A 102 -2.19 9.86 -0.33
N ASN A 103 -1.20 8.98 -0.32
CA ASN A 103 -0.67 8.30 -1.50
C ASN A 103 -1.20 6.86 -1.48
N VAL A 104 -2.21 6.56 -2.31
CA VAL A 104 -2.88 5.26 -2.35
C VAL A 104 -2.64 4.60 -3.70
N ALA A 105 -1.87 3.54 -3.73
CA ALA A 105 -1.40 2.87 -4.95
C ALA A 105 -0.74 3.84 -5.97
N GLY A 106 -0.29 5.00 -5.48
CA GLY A 106 0.31 6.07 -6.28
C GLY A 106 1.83 6.11 -6.14
N GLU A 107 2.46 6.84 -7.05
CA GLU A 107 3.91 7.07 -7.07
C GLU A 107 4.22 8.55 -6.84
N LEU A 108 5.12 8.83 -5.92
CA LEU A 108 5.72 10.14 -5.64
C LEU A 108 7.23 10.02 -5.81
N LEU A 109 7.79 10.60 -6.86
CA LEU A 109 9.20 10.43 -7.22
C LEU A 109 9.88 11.77 -7.46
N ALA A 110 11.05 11.96 -6.87
CA ALA A 110 11.97 13.03 -7.21
C ALA A 110 13.37 12.50 -7.56
N GLY A 111 14.06 13.19 -8.45
CA GLY A 111 15.47 12.86 -8.78
C GLY A 111 16.45 13.31 -7.69
N ILE A 112 16.08 14.32 -6.86
CA ILE A 112 16.91 14.82 -5.76
C ILE A 112 16.11 14.74 -4.46
N ASP A 113 15.28 15.73 -4.12
CA ASP A 113 14.60 15.78 -2.83
C ASP A 113 13.10 15.55 -2.96
N THR A 114 12.56 14.62 -2.17
CA THR A 114 11.14 14.45 -1.94
C THR A 114 10.80 14.94 -0.54
N THR A 115 10.00 16.01 -0.47
CA THR A 115 9.56 16.62 0.79
C THR A 115 8.04 16.63 0.87
N LEU A 116 7.50 15.98 1.91
CA LEU A 116 6.07 15.93 2.21
C LEU A 116 5.85 16.54 3.59
N ILE A 117 4.98 17.53 3.68
CA ILE A 117 4.60 18.18 4.94
C ILE A 117 3.08 18.17 5.04
N ALA A 118 2.55 17.59 6.10
CA ALA A 118 1.13 17.62 6.41
C ALA A 118 0.90 18.08 7.84
N LYS A 119 -0.19 18.80 8.07
CA LYS A 119 -0.59 19.16 9.44
C LYS A 119 -1.02 17.93 10.23
N ASN A 120 -1.76 17.03 9.61
CA ASN A 120 -2.21 15.76 10.18
C ASN A 120 -1.48 14.57 9.52
N ASP A 121 -2.15 13.52 9.13
CA ASP A 121 -1.53 12.28 8.69
C ASP A 121 -0.85 12.38 7.31
N ILE A 122 0.26 11.67 7.15
CA ILE A 122 0.82 11.27 5.87
C ILE A 122 0.65 9.77 5.73
N ARG A 123 -0.07 9.34 4.69
CA ARG A 123 -0.38 7.93 4.43
C ARG A 123 0.17 7.49 3.08
N ASN A 124 0.93 6.42 3.08
CA ASN A 124 1.39 5.71 1.90
C ASN A 124 0.83 4.28 1.96
N ILE A 125 -0.26 4.06 1.23
CA ILE A 125 -0.98 2.77 1.24
C ILE A 125 -0.75 2.08 -0.10
N SER A 126 0.02 1.00 -0.10
CA SER A 126 0.46 0.30 -1.32
C SER A 126 1.04 1.23 -2.40
N GLY A 127 1.54 2.38 -1.99
CA GLY A 127 2.16 3.37 -2.86
C GLY A 127 3.68 3.39 -2.72
N SER A 128 4.33 4.15 -3.60
CA SER A 128 5.77 4.38 -3.59
C SER A 128 6.08 5.86 -3.38
N ILE A 129 7.02 6.15 -2.48
CA ILE A 129 7.61 7.48 -2.28
C ILE A 129 9.11 7.33 -2.41
N ALA A 130 9.75 8.05 -3.36
CA ALA A 130 11.18 7.92 -3.58
C ALA A 130 11.87 9.25 -3.91
N GLY A 131 13.20 9.29 -3.66
CA GLY A 131 14.09 10.41 -3.98
C GLY A 131 15.54 10.09 -3.65
N ASP A 132 16.46 11.03 -3.91
CA ASP A 132 17.79 10.90 -3.35
C ASP A 132 17.73 11.16 -1.83
N ASN A 133 17.16 12.29 -1.40
CA ASN A 133 16.77 12.44 0.00
C ASN A 133 15.24 12.48 0.13
N VAL A 134 14.71 11.81 1.14
CA VAL A 134 13.27 11.76 1.42
C VAL A 134 12.99 12.26 2.82
N SER A 135 12.16 13.31 2.92
CA SER A 135 11.75 13.91 4.19
C SER A 135 10.23 13.98 4.29
N LEU A 136 9.65 13.30 5.26
CA LEU A 136 8.23 13.36 5.59
C LEU A 136 8.05 13.98 6.97
N THR A 137 7.18 14.97 7.07
CA THR A 137 6.83 15.62 8.35
C THR A 137 5.32 15.69 8.50
N SER A 138 4.80 15.00 9.49
CA SER A 138 3.42 15.14 9.99
C SER A 138 3.48 15.95 11.28
N GLU A 139 2.94 17.18 11.28
CA GLU A 139 3.10 18.11 12.42
C GLU A 139 2.36 17.61 13.68
N SER A 140 1.15 17.09 13.53
CA SER A 140 0.29 16.68 14.64
C SER A 140 -0.42 15.34 14.44
N GLY A 141 -0.07 14.60 13.41
CA GLY A 141 -0.64 13.31 13.05
C GLY A 141 0.41 12.20 12.97
N ASN A 142 0.06 11.18 12.21
CA ASN A 142 0.86 9.97 12.02
C ASN A 142 1.54 9.97 10.66
N ILE A 143 2.63 9.21 10.55
CA ILE A 143 3.17 8.74 9.27
C ILE A 143 2.86 7.24 9.17
N ILE A 144 2.11 6.85 8.13
CA ILE A 144 1.63 5.49 7.92
C ILE A 144 2.16 5.01 6.57
N ASN A 145 3.01 4.00 6.59
CA ASN A 145 3.47 3.27 5.41
C ASN A 145 2.96 1.83 5.51
N GLN A 146 2.00 1.47 4.68
CA GLN A 146 1.29 0.21 4.84
C GLN A 146 0.95 -0.42 3.50
N THR A 147 1.25 -1.70 3.34
CA THR A 147 0.72 -2.49 2.23
C THR A 147 -0.75 -2.81 2.50
N PHE A 148 -1.58 -2.58 1.49
CA PHE A 148 -2.99 -2.98 1.55
C PHE A 148 -3.09 -4.50 1.63
N VAL A 149 -3.79 -4.97 2.64
CA VAL A 149 -4.03 -6.40 2.88
C VAL A 149 -5.51 -6.56 3.21
N GLN A 150 -6.24 -7.29 2.39
CA GLN A 150 -7.67 -7.55 2.59
C GLN A 150 -7.98 -9.03 2.48
N GLN A 151 -8.72 -9.56 3.45
CA GLN A 151 -9.21 -10.93 3.39
C GLN A 151 -10.57 -10.96 2.70
N GLN A 152 -10.65 -11.77 1.66
CA GLN A 152 -11.90 -12.11 0.98
C GLN A 152 -12.30 -13.54 1.27
N SER A 153 -13.58 -13.76 1.56
CA SER A 153 -14.11 -15.08 1.89
C SER A 153 -15.36 -15.37 1.08
N VAL A 154 -15.48 -16.63 0.65
CA VAL A 154 -16.66 -17.14 -0.06
C VAL A 154 -17.44 -18.04 0.89
N ARG A 155 -18.74 -17.82 0.98
CA ARG A 155 -19.68 -18.63 1.77
C ARG A 155 -20.22 -19.81 0.99
N LYS A 156 -20.84 -20.77 1.69
CA LYS A 156 -21.51 -21.94 1.10
C LYS A 156 -22.60 -21.56 0.08
N ASP A 157 -23.22 -20.39 0.21
CA ASP A 157 -24.21 -19.86 -0.72
C ASP A 157 -23.59 -19.13 -1.93
N GLY A 158 -22.25 -19.07 -2.01
CA GLY A 158 -21.50 -18.40 -3.07
C GLY A 158 -21.34 -16.88 -2.87
N THR A 159 -21.82 -16.30 -1.77
CA THR A 159 -21.63 -14.86 -1.50
C THR A 159 -20.23 -14.57 -1.02
N VAL A 160 -19.66 -13.44 -1.47
CA VAL A 160 -18.36 -12.93 -1.02
C VAL A 160 -18.56 -12.05 0.22
N THR A 161 -17.67 -12.16 1.17
CA THR A 161 -17.67 -11.37 2.41
C THR A 161 -16.24 -11.07 2.86
N THR A 162 -16.06 -9.98 3.57
CA THR A 162 -14.81 -9.66 4.29
C THR A 162 -14.76 -10.24 5.71
N ASN A 163 -15.83 -10.91 6.15
CA ASN A 163 -15.88 -11.53 7.48
C ASN A 163 -15.34 -12.97 7.45
N SER A 164 -14.08 -13.14 7.82
CA SER A 164 -13.38 -14.43 7.88
C SER A 164 -13.76 -15.33 9.08
N HIS A 165 -14.64 -14.87 9.98
CA HIS A 165 -15.05 -15.61 11.19
C HIS A 165 -16.41 -16.30 11.06
N ALA A 166 -17.09 -16.18 9.93
CA ALA A 166 -18.39 -16.83 9.71
C ALA A 166 -18.23 -18.32 9.53
N SER A 167 -19.04 -19.12 10.23
CA SER A 167 -18.99 -20.59 10.22
C SER A 167 -19.38 -21.23 8.88
N ASP A 168 -19.97 -20.47 7.99
CA ASP A 168 -20.41 -20.89 6.65
C ASP A 168 -19.40 -20.58 5.53
N ILE A 169 -18.21 -20.07 5.88
CA ILE A 169 -17.15 -19.78 4.92
C ILE A 169 -16.52 -21.11 4.44
N VAL A 170 -16.37 -21.22 3.13
CA VAL A 170 -15.73 -22.38 2.48
C VAL A 170 -14.35 -22.06 1.92
N THR A 171 -14.10 -20.81 1.56
CA THR A 171 -12.78 -20.36 1.08
C THR A 171 -12.50 -18.96 1.60
N THR A 172 -11.27 -18.73 2.05
CA THR A 172 -10.75 -17.40 2.37
C THR A 172 -9.40 -17.24 1.71
N GLN A 173 -9.18 -16.10 1.08
CA GLN A 173 -7.89 -15.72 0.52
C GLN A 173 -7.57 -14.28 0.89
N THR A 174 -6.30 -14.00 1.15
CA THR A 174 -5.82 -12.63 1.35
C THR A 174 -5.43 -12.03 0.01
N GLU A 175 -6.03 -10.90 -0.33
CA GLU A 175 -5.57 -10.02 -1.40
C GLU A 175 -4.52 -9.07 -0.85
N VAL A 176 -3.43 -8.90 -1.57
CA VAL A 176 -2.31 -8.05 -1.20
C VAL A 176 -2.07 -7.06 -2.33
N GLY A 177 -2.06 -5.78 -2.01
CA GLY A 177 -1.64 -4.73 -2.95
C GLY A 177 -0.12 -4.73 -3.16
N ASP A 178 0.36 -3.81 -3.98
CA ASP A 178 1.80 -3.60 -4.12
C ASP A 178 2.41 -3.24 -2.78
N MET A 179 3.64 -3.69 -2.53
CA MET A 179 4.33 -3.39 -1.27
C MET A 179 4.55 -1.88 -1.14
N ALA A 180 3.98 -1.30 -0.10
CA ALA A 180 4.20 0.11 0.21
C ALA A 180 5.67 0.36 0.50
N SER A 181 6.24 1.40 -0.10
CA SER A 181 7.66 1.71 0.06
C SER A 181 7.91 3.21 0.21
N ILE A 182 8.87 3.55 1.10
CA ILE A 182 9.47 4.88 1.19
C ILE A 182 10.97 4.68 1.09
N GLN A 183 11.57 5.17 -0.01
CA GLN A 183 12.97 4.87 -0.34
C GLN A 183 13.76 6.15 -0.63
N ALA A 184 14.91 6.27 0.01
CA ALA A 184 15.91 7.29 -0.30
C ALA A 184 17.20 6.61 -0.79
N SER A 185 17.82 7.10 -1.88
CA SER A 185 19.17 6.64 -2.25
C SER A 185 20.25 7.23 -1.34
N GLY A 186 20.00 8.40 -0.75
CA GLY A 186 20.76 9.04 0.31
C GLY A 186 20.08 8.88 1.67
N ASN A 187 19.58 9.98 2.25
CA ASN A 187 19.07 10.01 3.62
C ASN A 187 17.52 9.99 3.68
N LEU A 188 16.99 9.24 4.63
CA LEU A 188 15.56 9.15 4.94
C LEU A 188 15.26 9.78 6.30
N THR A 189 14.34 10.73 6.33
CA THR A 189 13.89 11.37 7.58
C THR A 189 12.37 11.34 7.70
N LEU A 190 11.87 10.72 8.76
CA LEU A 190 10.45 10.69 9.09
C LEU A 190 10.23 11.36 10.45
N ASN A 191 9.40 12.40 10.49
CA ASN A 191 9.03 13.10 11.72
C ASN A 191 7.52 13.11 11.88
N ALA A 192 7.00 12.40 12.87
CA ALA A 192 5.57 12.35 13.18
C ALA A 192 5.29 13.04 14.51
N GLY A 193 4.29 13.92 14.55
CA GLY A 193 3.80 14.51 15.80
C GLY A 193 3.15 13.49 16.71
N LYS A 194 2.65 12.36 16.14
CA LYS A 194 2.18 11.19 16.85
C LYS A 194 3.04 9.98 16.53
N SER A 195 2.50 9.00 15.85
CA SER A 195 3.17 7.71 15.64
C SER A 195 3.66 7.51 14.22
N ILE A 196 4.71 6.70 14.07
CA ILE A 196 5.17 6.16 12.80
C ILE A 196 4.77 4.67 12.76
N ASN A 197 3.95 4.32 11.76
CA ASN A 197 3.48 2.96 11.56
C ASN A 197 3.98 2.44 10.21
N ASN A 198 4.83 1.42 10.22
CA ASN A 198 5.29 0.71 9.04
C ASN A 198 4.79 -0.73 9.09
N THR A 199 3.78 -1.07 8.29
CA THR A 199 3.11 -2.38 8.37
C THR A 199 3.16 -3.09 7.03
N ALA A 200 3.76 -4.28 7.00
CA ALA A 200 3.96 -5.07 5.77
C ALA A 200 4.61 -4.23 4.65
N ALA A 201 5.58 -3.38 4.98
CA ALA A 201 6.05 -2.31 4.11
C ALA A 201 7.57 -2.09 4.24
N GLU A 202 8.16 -1.39 3.27
CA GLU A 202 9.58 -1.11 3.23
C GLU A 202 9.90 0.36 3.56
N LEU A 203 10.88 0.59 4.43
CA LEU A 203 11.59 1.86 4.62
C LEU A 203 13.06 1.63 4.30
N LYS A 204 13.62 2.39 3.36
CA LYS A 204 14.99 2.19 2.93
C LYS A 204 15.74 3.50 2.75
N ALA A 205 16.94 3.57 3.30
CA ALA A 205 17.91 4.62 3.05
C ALA A 205 19.22 4.02 2.51
N GLY A 206 19.81 4.64 1.50
CA GLY A 206 21.15 4.29 1.02
C GLY A 206 22.24 4.76 1.97
N GLU A 207 22.00 5.84 2.72
CA GLU A 207 22.88 6.36 3.75
C GLU A 207 22.24 6.20 5.14
N ASN A 208 21.76 7.29 5.76
CA ASN A 208 21.22 7.24 7.12
C ASN A 208 19.69 7.32 7.11
N ALA A 209 19.07 6.64 8.06
CA ALA A 209 17.63 6.74 8.32
C ALA A 209 17.38 7.24 9.75
N SER A 210 16.47 8.23 9.87
CA SER A 210 16.03 8.77 11.15
C SER A 210 14.51 8.80 11.22
N LEU A 211 13.95 8.08 12.18
CA LEU A 211 12.52 8.00 12.46
C LEU A 211 12.27 8.60 13.84
N ASN A 212 11.50 9.68 13.90
CA ASN A 212 11.19 10.39 15.15
C ASN A 212 9.67 10.47 15.32
N ALA A 213 9.16 9.96 16.43
CA ALA A 213 7.74 9.92 16.75
C ALA A 213 7.44 10.62 18.10
N GLY A 214 6.41 11.46 18.12
CA GLY A 214 5.91 12.08 19.35
C GLY A 214 5.18 11.09 20.27
N GLU A 215 4.80 9.92 19.75
CA GLU A 215 4.19 8.81 20.51
C GLU A 215 4.98 7.52 20.25
N ASN A 216 4.51 6.67 19.35
CA ASN A 216 5.06 5.32 19.15
C ASN A 216 5.70 5.13 17.77
N ILE A 217 6.66 4.20 17.67
CA ILE A 217 7.12 3.64 16.41
C ILE A 217 6.72 2.17 16.37
N VAL A 218 5.91 1.79 15.38
CA VAL A 218 5.43 0.43 15.18
C VAL A 218 5.92 -0.09 13.83
N ILE A 219 6.75 -1.13 13.86
CA ILE A 219 7.22 -1.84 12.68
C ILE A 219 6.64 -3.25 12.72
N ALA A 220 5.55 -3.45 11.99
CA ALA A 220 4.76 -4.67 12.10
C ALA A 220 4.65 -5.41 10.77
N ALA A 221 4.48 -6.71 10.85
CA ALA A 221 4.13 -7.54 9.72
C ALA A 221 2.62 -7.58 9.48
N GLY A 222 2.21 -7.86 8.25
CA GLY A 222 0.85 -8.20 7.87
C GLY A 222 0.62 -9.72 7.91
N GLU A 223 -0.59 -10.15 8.23
CA GLU A 223 -0.99 -11.55 8.16
C GLU A 223 -1.60 -11.88 6.80
N LEU A 224 -1.09 -12.91 6.17
CA LEU A 224 -1.66 -13.54 4.98
C LEU A 224 -2.37 -14.81 5.40
N ARG A 225 -3.59 -15.04 4.88
CA ARG A 225 -4.40 -16.20 5.24
C ARG A 225 -5.04 -16.82 4.00
N THR A 226 -4.89 -18.13 3.90
CA THR A 226 -5.64 -18.98 2.97
C THR A 226 -6.41 -20.03 3.78
N TYR A 227 -7.67 -20.19 3.48
CA TYR A 227 -8.52 -21.21 4.09
C TYR A 227 -9.41 -21.82 3.02
N ASP A 228 -9.40 -23.12 2.94
CA ASP A 228 -10.29 -23.90 2.07
C ASP A 228 -10.99 -24.99 2.88
N SER A 229 -12.29 -25.19 2.63
CA SER A 229 -13.03 -26.27 3.25
C SER A 229 -13.96 -26.97 2.25
N PHE A 230 -14.11 -28.26 2.46
CA PHE A 230 -15.04 -29.11 1.75
C PHE A 230 -15.91 -29.85 2.76
N ASP A 231 -17.23 -29.78 2.60
CA ASP A 231 -18.22 -30.43 3.45
C ASP A 231 -19.11 -31.36 2.59
N GLY A 232 -18.76 -32.63 2.54
CA GLY A 232 -19.50 -33.67 1.85
C GLY A 232 -20.05 -34.73 2.81
N ALA A 233 -21.02 -35.52 2.36
CA ALA A 233 -21.73 -36.49 3.21
C ALA A 233 -20.83 -37.56 3.90
N TYR A 234 -19.67 -37.88 3.30
CA TYR A 234 -18.75 -38.90 3.80
C TYR A 234 -17.31 -38.43 4.03
N LYS A 235 -17.03 -37.22 3.59
CA LYS A 235 -15.71 -36.57 3.72
C LYS A 235 -15.89 -35.11 4.02
N GLN A 236 -15.22 -34.64 5.04
CA GLN A 236 -15.04 -33.23 5.34
C GLN A 236 -13.55 -32.91 5.40
N SER A 237 -13.13 -31.81 4.84
CA SER A 237 -11.75 -31.33 4.97
C SER A 237 -11.71 -29.85 5.17
N ALA A 238 -10.71 -29.37 5.89
CA ALA A 238 -10.37 -27.98 5.99
C ALA A 238 -8.85 -27.82 6.01
N ASP A 239 -8.38 -26.88 5.21
CA ASP A 239 -6.98 -26.52 5.11
C ASP A 239 -6.85 -25.02 5.47
N LEU A 240 -6.02 -24.72 6.45
CA LEU A 240 -5.72 -23.37 6.91
C LEU A 240 -4.24 -23.12 6.81
N GLU A 241 -3.85 -22.11 6.04
CA GLU A 241 -2.50 -21.60 6.00
C GLU A 241 -2.50 -20.12 6.43
N THR A 242 -1.64 -19.77 7.38
CA THR A 242 -1.31 -18.40 7.71
C THR A 242 0.18 -18.19 7.54
N SER A 243 0.54 -17.07 6.89
CA SER A 243 1.93 -16.66 6.73
C SER A 243 2.07 -15.16 7.01
N THR A 244 3.30 -14.72 7.13
CA THR A 244 3.63 -13.36 7.56
C THR A 244 4.27 -12.58 6.41
N LEU A 245 3.71 -11.42 6.07
CA LEU A 245 4.32 -10.43 5.21
C LEU A 245 5.10 -9.43 6.10
N ALA A 246 6.41 -9.65 6.22
CA ALA A 246 7.25 -8.86 7.12
C ALA A 246 7.46 -7.43 6.62
N SER A 247 7.65 -6.49 7.55
CA SER A 247 8.20 -5.17 7.25
C SER A 247 9.71 -5.18 7.28
N HIS A 248 10.32 -4.32 6.45
CA HIS A 248 11.77 -4.13 6.40
C HIS A 248 12.13 -2.66 6.55
N VAL A 249 12.99 -2.36 7.49
CA VAL A 249 13.60 -1.03 7.65
C VAL A 249 15.10 -1.17 7.53
N SER A 250 15.70 -0.48 6.56
CA SER A 250 17.14 -0.58 6.32
C SER A 250 17.80 0.77 6.05
N ALA A 251 19.01 0.92 6.55
CA ALA A 251 19.90 2.04 6.24
C ALA A 251 21.30 1.52 5.87
N GLY A 252 21.92 2.08 4.84
CA GLY A 252 23.30 1.77 4.46
C GLY A 252 24.34 2.29 5.46
N GLY A 253 24.00 3.35 6.21
CA GLY A 253 24.75 3.92 7.33
C GLY A 253 24.04 3.63 8.67
N ASN A 254 23.75 4.71 9.41
CA ASN A 254 23.08 4.61 10.71
C ASN A 254 21.55 4.56 10.56
N LEU A 255 20.91 3.74 11.39
CA LEU A 255 19.45 3.70 11.55
C LEU A 255 19.10 4.10 12.97
N THR A 256 18.36 5.21 13.12
CA THR A 256 17.96 5.74 14.41
C THR A 256 16.44 5.80 14.51
N LEU A 257 15.87 5.19 15.55
CA LEU A 257 14.47 5.24 15.91
C LEU A 257 14.32 5.92 17.28
N ASN A 258 13.58 7.03 17.33
CA ASN A 258 13.29 7.77 18.57
C ASN A 258 11.78 7.87 18.75
N ALA A 259 11.24 7.30 19.80
CA ALA A 259 9.83 7.40 20.18
C ALA A 259 9.69 7.99 21.59
N ASN A 260 8.74 8.91 21.77
CA ASN A 260 8.48 9.44 23.12
C ASN A 260 7.82 8.39 24.05
N ASN A 261 7.14 7.39 23.48
CA ASN A 261 6.57 6.26 24.23
C ASN A 261 7.29 4.96 23.84
N ASP A 262 6.68 4.14 22.98
CA ASP A 262 7.12 2.77 22.75
C ASP A 262 7.70 2.57 21.34
N ILE A 263 8.62 1.60 21.23
CA ILE A 263 9.07 1.05 19.94
C ILE A 263 8.69 -0.42 19.91
N ASP A 264 7.77 -0.77 18.98
CA ASP A 264 7.30 -2.14 18.79
C ASP A 264 7.79 -2.67 17.45
N VAL A 265 8.52 -3.78 17.46
CA VAL A 265 8.98 -4.48 16.26
C VAL A 265 8.42 -5.90 16.26
N GLN A 266 7.49 -6.18 15.36
CA GLN A 266 6.80 -7.48 15.29
C GLN A 266 7.09 -8.19 13.98
N ALA A 267 7.70 -9.36 14.05
CA ALA A 267 7.97 -10.25 12.90
C ALA A 267 8.62 -9.53 11.70
N SER A 268 9.44 -8.54 11.97
CA SER A 268 9.98 -7.58 11.01
C SER A 268 11.48 -7.37 11.23
N SER A 269 12.18 -6.72 10.30
CA SER A 269 13.62 -6.51 10.42
C SER A 269 14.02 -5.05 10.40
N LEU A 270 14.99 -4.70 11.27
CA LEU A 270 15.72 -3.44 11.29
C LEU A 270 17.20 -3.72 11.00
N VAL A 271 17.74 -3.10 9.95
CA VAL A 271 19.12 -3.35 9.50
C VAL A 271 19.85 -2.02 9.31
N ALA A 272 20.96 -1.84 10.00
CA ALA A 272 21.86 -0.72 9.82
C ALA A 272 23.21 -1.20 9.27
N GLY A 273 23.74 -0.52 8.26
CA GLY A 273 25.09 -0.75 7.75
C GLY A 273 26.18 -0.34 8.75
N ASP A 274 25.86 0.59 9.66
CA ASP A 274 26.73 1.03 10.73
C ASP A 274 26.06 0.76 12.10
N THR A 275 25.50 1.78 12.75
CA THR A 275 24.89 1.70 14.07
C THR A 275 23.38 1.67 13.98
N LEU A 276 22.74 0.74 14.68
CA LEU A 276 21.30 0.71 14.93
C LEU A 276 21.05 1.24 16.35
N ALA A 277 20.41 2.39 16.45
CA ALA A 277 20.03 3.01 17.71
C ALA A 277 18.51 3.09 17.87
N LEU A 278 17.98 2.60 18.99
CA LEU A 278 16.58 2.67 19.35
C LEU A 278 16.46 3.38 20.69
N ALA A 279 15.72 4.49 20.74
CA ALA A 279 15.44 5.21 21.97
C ALA A 279 13.92 5.31 22.19
N ALA A 280 13.41 4.71 23.24
CA ALA A 280 12.01 4.76 23.64
C ALA A 280 11.87 5.44 25.02
N GLY A 281 10.82 6.25 25.17
CA GLY A 281 10.50 6.85 26.46
C GLY A 281 9.94 5.84 27.46
N ASN A 282 9.34 4.75 26.98
CA ASN A 282 8.85 3.63 27.78
C ASN A 282 9.52 2.32 27.37
N ASP A 283 8.86 1.49 26.58
CA ASP A 283 9.30 0.13 26.31
C ASP A 283 9.80 -0.07 24.87
N ILE A 284 10.71 -1.02 24.68
CA ILE A 284 11.09 -1.57 23.38
C ILE A 284 10.66 -3.03 23.37
N THR A 285 9.75 -3.36 22.45
CA THR A 285 9.19 -4.72 22.32
C THR A 285 9.65 -5.35 21.01
N LEU A 286 10.23 -6.55 21.09
CA LEU A 286 10.55 -7.39 19.95
C LEU A 286 9.67 -8.64 20.02
N ALA A 287 8.74 -8.78 19.08
CA ALA A 287 7.77 -9.86 19.08
C ALA A 287 7.86 -10.75 17.83
N ALA A 288 7.51 -12.01 18.03
CA ALA A 288 7.30 -12.95 16.91
C ALA A 288 5.82 -13.09 16.59
N THR A 289 5.50 -13.44 15.34
CA THR A 289 4.20 -13.96 14.93
C THR A 289 4.29 -15.44 14.63
N GLN A 290 3.14 -16.11 14.69
CA GLN A 290 3.06 -17.52 14.40
C GLN A 290 2.46 -17.75 13.01
N ASN A 291 3.20 -18.43 12.16
CA ASN A 291 2.69 -18.98 10.92
C ASN A 291 2.14 -20.39 11.21
N ARG A 292 1.03 -20.71 10.56
CA ARG A 292 0.31 -21.95 10.81
C ARG A 292 -0.06 -22.61 9.49
N ASN A 293 0.23 -23.89 9.39
CA ASN A 293 -0.30 -24.77 8.36
C ASN A 293 -1.06 -25.91 9.07
N GLU A 294 -2.37 -25.95 8.87
CA GLU A 294 -3.23 -26.95 9.50
C GLU A 294 -4.16 -27.58 8.47
N THR A 295 -4.09 -28.88 8.36
CA THR A 295 -5.01 -29.67 7.56
C THR A 295 -5.86 -30.54 8.46
N SER A 296 -7.16 -30.55 8.26
CA SER A 296 -8.06 -31.47 8.93
C SER A 296 -8.84 -32.29 7.91
N LEU A 297 -8.94 -33.59 8.16
CA LEU A 297 -9.65 -34.52 7.32
C LEU A 297 -10.54 -35.41 8.19
N SER A 298 -11.84 -35.40 7.95
CA SER A 298 -12.80 -36.31 8.56
C SER A 298 -13.36 -37.27 7.50
N ARG A 299 -13.26 -38.56 7.75
CA ARG A 299 -13.83 -39.64 6.91
C ARG A 299 -14.49 -40.69 7.78
N TYR A 300 -15.76 -41.01 7.51
CA TYR A 300 -16.49 -42.05 8.23
C TYR A 300 -16.38 -41.94 9.76
N GLY A 301 -16.42 -40.72 10.30
CA GLY A 301 -16.33 -40.46 11.74
C GLY A 301 -14.93 -40.52 12.34
N LYS A 302 -13.88 -40.74 11.54
CA LYS A 302 -12.48 -40.59 11.95
C LYS A 302 -11.98 -39.20 11.56
N VAL A 303 -11.28 -38.55 12.46
CA VAL A 303 -10.71 -37.22 12.24
C VAL A 303 -9.19 -37.32 12.34
N ASP A 304 -8.52 -36.89 11.28
CA ASP A 304 -7.07 -36.74 11.23
C ASP A 304 -6.77 -35.24 11.15
N ILE A 305 -5.89 -34.75 12.02
CA ILE A 305 -5.43 -33.34 12.04
C ILE A 305 -3.91 -33.34 11.95
N ALA A 306 -3.38 -32.69 10.93
CA ALA A 306 -1.96 -32.34 10.86
C ALA A 306 -1.81 -30.84 11.09
N LYS A 307 -0.86 -30.45 11.93
CA LYS A 307 -0.60 -29.06 12.28
C LYS A 307 0.89 -28.82 12.32
N ASP A 308 1.33 -27.84 11.53
CA ASP A 308 2.69 -27.32 11.56
C ASP A 308 2.66 -25.83 11.97
N LEU A 309 3.53 -25.46 12.88
CA LEU A 309 3.65 -24.12 13.44
C LEU A 309 5.08 -23.66 13.30
N THR A 310 5.27 -22.53 12.63
CA THR A 310 6.55 -21.85 12.58
C THR A 310 6.41 -20.45 13.14
N HIS A 311 7.52 -19.85 13.55
CA HIS A 311 7.52 -18.50 14.11
C HIS A 311 8.39 -17.59 13.25
N GLN A 312 7.88 -16.42 12.93
CA GLN A 312 8.63 -15.32 12.35
C GLN A 312 8.97 -14.34 13.45
N GLY A 313 10.25 -14.23 13.80
CA GLY A 313 10.73 -13.31 14.85
C GLY A 313 11.02 -11.92 14.31
N ALA A 314 11.14 -10.96 15.22
CA ALA A 314 11.78 -9.69 14.95
C ALA A 314 13.30 -9.88 14.87
N ALA A 315 13.96 -9.13 13.96
CA ALA A 315 15.41 -9.17 13.78
C ALA A 315 16.00 -7.76 13.78
N LEU A 316 17.03 -7.54 14.60
CA LEU A 316 17.78 -6.30 14.69
C LEU A 316 19.23 -6.57 14.33
N SER A 317 19.82 -5.75 13.46
CA SER A 317 21.21 -5.88 13.03
C SER A 317 21.86 -4.51 12.83
N GLY A 318 23.05 -4.34 13.41
CA GLY A 318 23.95 -3.22 13.16
C GLY A 318 25.37 -3.75 13.03
N ASN A 319 26.09 -3.35 11.98
CA ASN A 319 27.44 -3.87 11.77
C ASN A 319 28.46 -3.39 12.81
N LYS A 320 28.26 -2.18 13.37
CA LYS A 320 29.12 -1.63 14.39
C LYS A 320 28.54 -1.81 15.79
N GLU A 321 27.27 -1.49 15.93
CA GLU A 321 26.60 -1.45 17.23
C GLU A 321 25.09 -1.62 17.09
N VAL A 322 24.45 -2.21 18.08
CA VAL A 322 23.00 -2.18 18.31
C VAL A 322 22.81 -1.62 19.69
N ASP A 323 22.26 -0.40 19.79
CA ASP A 323 22.10 0.36 21.03
C ASP A 323 20.62 0.63 21.34
N PRO A 324 19.92 -0.23 22.09
CA PRO A 324 18.56 -0.02 22.54
C PRO A 324 18.55 0.72 23.89
N ILE A 325 17.99 1.93 23.92
CA ILE A 325 17.81 2.73 25.12
C ILE A 325 16.32 2.89 25.43
N GLY A 326 15.82 2.20 26.44
CA GLY A 326 14.48 2.40 27.02
C GLY A 326 14.59 3.05 28.39
N TRP A 327 13.90 4.16 28.63
CA TRP A 327 14.03 4.94 29.88
C TRP A 327 13.33 4.30 31.05
N THR A 328 12.38 3.43 30.87
CA THR A 328 11.56 2.91 31.94
C THR A 328 11.50 1.42 32.10
N HIS A 329 12.14 0.55 31.39
CA HIS A 329 12.21 -0.75 32.08
C HIS A 329 12.10 -2.08 31.34
N LYS A 330 11.82 -2.18 30.05
CA LYS A 330 11.74 -3.55 29.58
C LYS A 330 12.09 -3.73 28.09
N LEU A 331 13.19 -4.40 27.84
CA LEU A 331 13.42 -5.06 26.56
C LEU A 331 12.70 -6.43 26.64
N ILE A 332 11.66 -6.64 25.82
CA ILE A 332 10.87 -7.87 25.81
C ILE A 332 11.19 -8.61 24.50
N PHE A 333 11.62 -9.86 24.61
CA PHE A 333 11.90 -10.75 23.49
C PHE A 333 10.80 -11.79 23.32
#